data_ab3fe89fbac3a919894d4b1af3c2a42f
#
_entry.id   ab3fe89fbac3a919894d4b1af3c2a42f
#
_cell.length_a   1.000
_cell.length_b   1.000
_cell.length_c   1.000
_cell.angle_alpha   90.00
_cell.angle_beta   90.00
_cell.angle_gamma   90.00
#
_symmetry.space_group_name_H-M   'P 1'
#
loop_
_entity.id
_entity.type
_entity.pdbx_description
1 polymer ?
#
loop_
_entity_poly.entity_id
_entity_poly.type
_entity_poly.pdbx_seq_one_letter_code
_entity_poly.pdbx_strand_id
1 'polypeptide(L)'
;MSERINTPFTNEHFVAFCEKMVGLPYWYGTVVYKCTENLRARKAKQYPAHYGSSRTTRYRDDIAKKKVCADCVGLIKGYQWTNGGQGVIESIGTSKTFSSKYGGHGCPDKSANGMFSYAKSKGCAWGTMDTLPEVPGIALRFDGHVGV
;
A
#
# COMPACT_ATOMS: atom_id res chain seq x y z
N MET A 1 1.94 11.19 -22.64
CA MET A 1 2.66 10.89 -21.38
C MET A 1 2.11 11.70 -20.22
N SER A 2 2.11 13.04 -20.29
CA SER A 2 1.65 13.90 -19.19
C SER A 2 0.17 13.69 -18.81
N GLU A 3 -0.71 13.44 -19.76
CA GLU A 3 -2.14 13.20 -19.48
C GLU A 3 -2.38 11.93 -18.69
N ARG A 4 -1.65 10.84 -18.98
CA ARG A 4 -1.81 9.56 -18.27
C ARG A 4 -1.31 9.62 -16.83
N ILE A 5 -0.26 10.38 -16.56
CA ILE A 5 0.21 10.62 -15.17
C ILE A 5 -0.87 11.28 -14.32
N ASN A 6 -1.66 12.15 -14.91
CA ASN A 6 -2.74 12.88 -14.21
C ASN A 6 -4.09 12.16 -14.25
N THR A 7 -4.20 11.04 -14.99
CA THR A 7 -5.44 10.27 -15.10
C THR A 7 -5.43 9.14 -14.08
N PRO A 8 -6.32 9.15 -13.06
CA PRO A 8 -6.39 8.08 -12.05
C PRO A 8 -6.60 6.70 -12.70
N PHE A 9 -6.01 5.69 -12.08
CA PHE A 9 -6.07 4.28 -12.48
C PHE A 9 -5.40 3.95 -13.81
N THR A 10 -4.53 4.81 -14.33
CA THR A 10 -3.55 4.41 -15.33
C THR A 10 -2.29 3.87 -14.65
N ASN A 11 -1.51 3.06 -15.36
CA ASN A 11 -0.23 2.56 -14.83
C ASN A 11 0.71 3.70 -14.45
N GLU A 12 0.78 4.73 -15.28
CA GLU A 12 1.62 5.90 -15.06
C GLU A 12 1.19 6.70 -13.83
N HIS A 13 -0.09 6.84 -13.59
CA HIS A 13 -0.62 7.51 -12.38
C HIS A 13 -0.28 6.71 -11.12
N PHE A 14 -0.41 5.38 -11.18
CA PHE A 14 -0.03 4.50 -10.07
C PHE A 14 1.47 4.56 -9.77
N VAL A 15 2.33 4.54 -10.79
CA VAL A 15 3.78 4.68 -10.60
C VAL A 15 4.10 6.04 -9.95
N ALA A 16 3.52 7.13 -10.43
CA ALA A 16 3.71 8.45 -9.83
C ALA A 16 3.28 8.50 -8.36
N PHE A 17 2.19 7.81 -8.00
CA PHE A 17 1.80 7.63 -6.60
C PHE A 17 2.87 6.87 -5.80
N CYS A 18 3.36 5.73 -6.31
CA CYS A 18 4.40 4.94 -5.66
C CYS A 18 5.71 5.73 -5.49
N GLU A 19 6.10 6.52 -6.47
CA GLU A 19 7.29 7.39 -6.40
C GLU A 19 7.21 8.39 -5.24
N LYS A 20 6.05 8.94 -4.96
CA LYS A 20 5.83 9.81 -3.81
C LYS A 20 6.00 9.08 -2.47
N MET A 21 5.85 7.76 -2.46
CA MET A 21 5.99 6.93 -1.27
C MET A 21 7.42 6.44 -1.05
N VAL A 22 8.34 6.65 -1.99
CA VAL A 22 9.75 6.29 -1.83
C VAL A 22 10.36 7.06 -0.67
N GLY A 23 11.07 6.36 0.20
CA GLY A 23 11.69 6.95 1.40
C GLY A 23 10.77 7.03 2.62
N LEU A 24 9.51 6.67 2.51
CA LEU A 24 8.61 6.58 3.66
C LEU A 24 8.86 5.28 4.47
N PRO A 25 8.62 5.30 5.78
CA PRO A 25 8.89 4.14 6.62
C PRO A 25 7.96 2.97 6.31
N TYR A 26 8.53 1.78 6.38
CA TYR A 26 7.79 0.53 6.28
C TYR A 26 7.31 0.10 7.67
N TRP A 27 5.99 0.02 7.85
CA TRP A 27 5.35 -0.51 9.05
C TRP A 27 4.46 -1.69 8.65
N TYR A 28 4.75 -2.85 9.19
CA TYR A 28 4.03 -4.09 8.85
C TYR A 28 2.53 -3.98 9.15
N GLY A 29 1.70 -4.40 8.21
CA GLY A 29 0.23 -4.40 8.35
C GLY A 29 -0.42 -3.04 8.17
N THR A 30 0.26 -2.08 7.54
CA THR A 30 -0.30 -0.73 7.32
C THR A 30 -0.62 -0.47 5.85
N VAL A 31 -1.55 0.43 5.62
CA VAL A 31 -2.06 0.82 4.31
C VAL A 31 -1.96 2.34 4.19
N VAL A 32 -0.82 2.87 3.93
CA VAL A 32 -0.58 4.32 3.82
C VAL A 32 -1.27 5.13 4.92
N TYR A 33 -0.79 4.97 6.13
CA TYR A 33 -1.33 5.63 7.33
C TYR A 33 -0.34 6.65 7.89
N LYS A 34 -0.86 7.70 8.51
CA LYS A 34 -0.04 8.59 9.32
C LYS A 34 0.51 7.85 10.54
N CYS A 35 1.83 7.97 10.77
CA CYS A 35 2.48 7.35 11.92
C CYS A 35 2.01 8.01 13.22
N THR A 36 1.36 7.23 14.08
CA THR A 36 0.89 7.68 15.40
C THR A 36 1.13 6.59 16.44
N GLU A 37 1.20 6.97 17.72
CA GLU A 37 1.33 5.99 18.79
C GLU A 37 0.13 5.04 18.87
N ASN A 38 -1.07 5.54 18.61
CA ASN A 38 -2.27 4.69 18.56
C ASN A 38 -2.16 3.63 17.45
N LEU A 39 -1.71 4.01 16.26
CA LEU A 39 -1.46 3.06 15.17
C LEU A 39 -0.41 2.02 15.58
N ARG A 40 0.73 2.49 16.14
CA ARG A 40 1.81 1.59 16.58
C ARG A 40 1.30 0.56 17.60
N ALA A 41 0.61 1.01 18.64
CA ALA A 41 0.09 0.13 19.68
C ALA A 41 -0.90 -0.89 19.14
N ARG A 42 -1.80 -0.47 18.26
CA ARG A 42 -2.77 -1.35 17.61
C ARG A 42 -2.07 -2.42 16.74
N LYS A 43 -1.09 -2.01 15.95
CA LYS A 43 -0.34 -2.93 15.09
C LYS A 43 0.60 -3.84 15.87
N ALA A 44 1.19 -3.36 16.95
CA ALA A 44 1.98 -4.18 17.86
C ALA A 44 1.15 -5.30 18.51
N LYS A 45 -0.09 -5.01 18.86
CA LYS A 45 -1.03 -6.02 19.37
C LYS A 45 -1.42 -7.04 18.30
N GLN A 46 -1.61 -6.59 17.07
CA GLN A 46 -2.00 -7.44 15.94
C GLN A 46 -0.84 -8.30 15.40
N TYR A 47 0.36 -7.74 15.38
CA TYR A 47 1.55 -8.35 14.78
C TYR A 47 2.78 -8.24 15.70
N PRO A 48 2.77 -8.86 16.89
CA PRO A 48 3.82 -8.65 17.89
C PRO A 48 5.23 -9.00 17.40
N ALA A 49 5.38 -9.98 16.53
CA ALA A 49 6.68 -10.36 15.97
C ALA A 49 7.33 -9.26 15.10
N HIS A 50 6.55 -8.34 14.57
CA HIS A 50 7.02 -7.26 13.70
C HIS A 50 7.21 -5.92 14.43
N TYR A 51 6.79 -5.82 15.68
CA TYR A 51 6.81 -4.58 16.47
C TYR A 51 7.63 -4.72 17.76
N GLY A 52 8.69 -5.53 17.71
CA GLY A 52 9.56 -5.79 18.87
C GLY A 52 10.33 -4.55 19.35
N SER A 53 10.89 -4.65 20.56
CA SER A 53 11.61 -3.55 21.25
C SER A 53 12.78 -2.97 20.44
N SER A 54 13.45 -3.77 19.62
CA SER A 54 14.56 -3.33 18.76
C SER A 54 14.16 -2.24 17.74
N ARG A 55 12.89 -2.10 17.46
CA ARG A 55 12.35 -1.13 16.50
C ARG A 55 11.73 0.11 17.16
N THR A 56 11.67 0.16 18.48
CA THR A 56 10.98 1.22 19.24
C THR A 56 11.51 2.61 18.89
N THR A 57 12.82 2.80 18.82
CA THR A 57 13.44 4.11 18.49
C THR A 57 13.02 4.58 17.10
N ARG A 58 13.01 3.69 16.12
CA ARG A 58 12.58 3.99 14.76
C ARG A 58 11.10 4.41 14.71
N TYR A 59 10.23 3.70 15.38
CA TYR A 59 8.80 4.06 15.43
C TYR A 59 8.56 5.41 16.11
N ARG A 60 9.28 5.70 17.20
CA ARG A 60 9.21 7.01 17.89
C ARG A 60 9.64 8.15 16.98
N ASP A 61 10.72 7.97 16.23
CA ASP A 61 11.21 8.96 15.27
C ASP A 61 10.18 9.21 14.15
N ASP A 62 9.62 8.16 13.58
CA ASP A 62 8.60 8.26 12.55
C ASP A 62 7.34 8.99 13.04
N ILE A 63 6.92 8.72 14.28
CA ILE A 63 5.78 9.40 14.93
C ILE A 63 6.10 10.88 15.18
N ALA A 64 7.27 11.17 15.74
CA ALA A 64 7.69 12.55 16.05
C ALA A 64 7.78 13.41 14.79
N LYS A 65 8.25 12.83 13.69
CA LYS A 65 8.35 13.49 12.37
C LYS A 65 7.04 13.46 11.58
N LYS A 66 5.97 12.94 12.14
CA LYS A 66 4.64 12.86 11.51
C LYS A 66 4.67 12.24 10.11
N LYS A 67 5.51 11.22 9.92
CA LYS A 67 5.65 10.51 8.65
C LYS A 67 4.40 9.71 8.32
N VAL A 68 4.32 9.28 7.07
CA VAL A 68 3.34 8.30 6.58
C VAL A 68 4.04 6.95 6.43
N CYS A 69 3.36 5.86 6.74
CA CYS A 69 3.89 4.51 6.62
C CYS A 69 2.96 3.61 5.81
N ALA A 70 3.54 2.60 5.21
CA ALA A 70 2.81 1.53 4.51
C ALA A 70 3.62 0.25 4.55
N ASP A 71 2.98 -0.89 4.35
CA ASP A 71 3.66 -2.11 3.94
C ASP A 71 3.61 -2.30 2.40
N CYS A 72 4.17 -3.40 1.90
CA CYS A 72 4.30 -3.62 0.47
C CYS A 72 2.94 -3.62 -0.27
N VAL A 73 2.00 -4.45 0.15
CA VAL A 73 0.67 -4.51 -0.47
C VAL A 73 -0.22 -3.34 -0.04
N GLY A 74 0.12 -2.68 1.05
CA GLY A 74 -0.54 -1.49 1.56
C GLY A 74 -0.50 -0.31 0.58
N LEU A 75 0.52 -0.21 -0.26
CA LEU A 75 0.58 0.78 -1.33
C LEU A 75 -0.53 0.53 -2.37
N ILE A 76 -0.71 -0.70 -2.80
CA ILE A 76 -1.76 -1.08 -3.76
C ILE A 76 -3.15 -0.83 -3.15
N LYS A 77 -3.38 -1.31 -1.94
CA LYS A 77 -4.64 -1.10 -1.23
C LYS A 77 -4.93 0.38 -0.99
N GLY A 78 -3.93 1.12 -0.52
CA GLY A 78 -4.05 2.55 -0.26
C GLY A 78 -4.42 3.34 -1.51
N TYR A 79 -3.79 3.04 -2.63
CA TYR A 79 -4.12 3.64 -3.91
C TYR A 79 -5.56 3.37 -4.33
N GLN A 80 -5.98 2.11 -4.29
CA GLN A 80 -7.32 1.70 -4.71
C GLN A 80 -8.41 2.23 -3.78
N TRP A 81 -8.21 2.15 -2.47
CA TRP A 81 -9.23 2.53 -1.49
C TRP A 81 -9.45 4.04 -1.38
N THR A 82 -8.54 4.84 -1.87
CA THR A 82 -8.61 6.29 -1.81
C THR A 82 -8.75 6.95 -3.17
N ASN A 83 -9.36 6.25 -4.11
CA ASN A 83 -9.66 6.76 -5.44
C ASN A 83 -8.42 7.31 -6.16
N GLY A 84 -7.36 6.49 -6.23
CA GLY A 84 -6.11 6.88 -6.87
C GLY A 84 -5.17 7.68 -5.98
N GLY A 85 -5.21 7.45 -4.67
CA GLY A 85 -4.29 8.08 -3.71
C GLY A 85 -4.79 9.38 -3.11
N GLN A 86 -6.05 9.73 -3.30
CA GLN A 86 -6.64 10.93 -2.70
C GLN A 86 -6.79 10.77 -1.19
N GLY A 87 -6.28 11.72 -0.41
CA GLY A 87 -6.41 11.73 1.06
C GLY A 87 -5.65 10.65 1.81
N VAL A 88 -4.82 9.86 1.14
CA VAL A 88 -4.06 8.75 1.74
C VAL A 88 -3.17 9.23 2.88
N ILE A 89 -2.51 10.37 2.70
CA ILE A 89 -1.52 10.90 3.65
C ILE A 89 -2.18 11.36 4.96
N GLU A 90 -3.41 11.81 4.90
CA GLU A 90 -4.10 12.48 6.01
C GLU A 90 -4.93 11.54 6.90
N SER A 91 -5.24 10.32 6.44
CA SER A 91 -6.24 9.50 7.12
C SER A 91 -5.73 8.13 7.55
N ILE A 92 -6.18 7.72 8.72
CA ILE A 92 -6.11 6.35 9.21
C ILE A 92 -7.50 5.76 9.04
N GLY A 93 -7.59 4.58 8.45
CA GLY A 93 -8.89 3.96 8.24
C GLY A 93 -8.80 2.46 7.97
N THR A 94 -9.90 1.91 7.59
CA THR A 94 -10.05 0.52 7.14
C THR A 94 -10.58 0.51 5.71
N SER A 95 -10.59 -0.64 5.06
CA SER A 95 -11.24 -0.80 3.75
C SER A 95 -12.67 -0.25 3.75
N LYS A 96 -13.43 -0.52 4.81
CA LYS A 96 -14.80 -0.02 4.98
C LYS A 96 -14.85 1.51 5.04
N THR A 97 -13.98 2.13 5.82
CA THR A 97 -13.89 3.58 5.96
C THR A 97 -13.58 4.25 4.61
N PHE A 98 -12.58 3.74 3.91
CA PHE A 98 -12.17 4.29 2.62
C PHE A 98 -13.19 4.00 1.52
N SER A 99 -13.81 2.82 1.51
CA SER A 99 -14.91 2.51 0.58
C SER A 99 -16.09 3.45 0.75
N SER A 100 -16.45 3.76 1.99
CA SER A 100 -17.53 4.71 2.28
C SER A 100 -17.20 6.13 1.81
N LYS A 101 -15.94 6.55 1.95
CA LYS A 101 -15.52 7.91 1.59
C LYS A 101 -15.17 8.09 0.12
N TYR A 102 -14.52 7.10 -0.50
CA TYR A 102 -13.92 7.23 -1.84
C TYR A 102 -14.41 6.20 -2.86
N GLY A 103 -15.30 5.29 -2.48
CA GLY A 103 -15.86 4.28 -3.38
C GLY A 103 -15.13 2.94 -3.42
N GLY A 104 -13.95 2.80 -2.82
CA GLY A 104 -13.23 1.53 -2.59
C GLY A 104 -12.78 0.71 -3.79
N HIS A 105 -13.31 0.96 -4.97
CA HIS A 105 -12.95 0.34 -6.26
C HIS A 105 -12.84 -1.20 -6.25
N GLY A 106 -13.56 -1.87 -5.35
CA GLY A 106 -13.60 -3.34 -5.27
C GLY A 106 -12.32 -4.02 -4.81
N CYS A 107 -11.32 -3.28 -4.38
CA CYS A 107 -10.05 -3.84 -3.91
C CYS A 107 -10.22 -4.48 -2.52
N PRO A 108 -9.96 -5.79 -2.36
CA PRO A 108 -10.13 -6.48 -1.08
C PRO A 108 -8.96 -6.22 -0.13
N ASP A 109 -9.18 -6.43 1.16
CA ASP A 109 -8.13 -6.41 2.18
C ASP A 109 -7.43 -7.77 2.24
N LYS A 110 -6.35 -7.92 1.49
CA LYS A 110 -5.60 -9.17 1.38
C LYS A 110 -4.10 -8.94 1.57
N SER A 111 -3.39 -10.01 1.94
CA SER A 111 -1.93 -10.06 1.95
C SER A 111 -1.35 -9.97 0.53
N ALA A 112 -0.03 -9.84 0.41
CA ALA A 112 0.64 -9.84 -0.89
C ALA A 112 0.31 -11.09 -1.72
N ASN A 113 0.44 -12.28 -1.13
CA ASN A 113 0.09 -13.54 -1.81
C ASN A 113 -1.41 -13.65 -2.09
N GLY A 114 -2.24 -13.24 -1.14
CA GLY A 114 -3.69 -13.25 -1.30
C GLY A 114 -4.18 -12.29 -2.39
N MET A 115 -3.53 -11.14 -2.54
CA MET A 115 -3.85 -10.17 -3.60
C MET A 115 -3.52 -10.73 -4.99
N PHE A 116 -2.39 -11.41 -5.14
CA PHE A 116 -2.04 -12.09 -6.38
C PHE A 116 -3.06 -13.16 -6.77
N SER A 117 -3.43 -14.04 -5.83
CA SER A 117 -4.44 -15.07 -6.06
C SER A 117 -5.80 -14.47 -6.42
N TYR A 118 -6.20 -13.40 -5.75
CA TYR A 118 -7.43 -12.68 -6.05
C TYR A 118 -7.41 -12.08 -7.46
N ALA A 119 -6.33 -11.41 -7.85
CA ALA A 119 -6.19 -10.81 -9.18
C ALA A 119 -6.30 -11.88 -10.27
N LYS A 120 -5.64 -13.03 -10.10
CA LYS A 120 -5.77 -14.18 -11.01
C LYS A 120 -7.21 -14.66 -11.12
N SER A 121 -7.91 -14.81 -9.99
CA SER A 121 -9.31 -15.28 -9.96
C SER A 121 -10.28 -14.31 -10.63
N LYS A 122 -9.91 -13.03 -10.75
CA LYS A 122 -10.71 -12.00 -11.43
C LYS A 122 -10.33 -11.80 -12.89
N GLY A 123 -9.46 -12.64 -13.44
CA GLY A 123 -9.05 -12.57 -14.84
C GLY A 123 -8.08 -11.44 -15.17
N CYS A 124 -7.40 -10.87 -14.16
CA CYS A 124 -6.33 -9.92 -14.42
C CYS A 124 -5.18 -10.59 -15.17
N ALA A 125 -4.53 -9.85 -16.06
CA ALA A 125 -3.34 -10.35 -16.77
C ALA A 125 -2.23 -10.67 -15.75
N TRP A 126 -1.59 -11.81 -15.94
CA TRP A 126 -0.47 -12.26 -15.10
C TRP A 126 0.50 -13.09 -15.93
N GLY A 127 1.71 -13.25 -15.42
CA GLY A 127 2.74 -14.06 -16.06
C GLY A 127 3.90 -14.30 -15.10
N THR A 128 5.01 -14.77 -15.65
CA THR A 128 6.26 -14.99 -14.92
C THR A 128 7.24 -13.86 -15.23
N MET A 129 8.39 -13.83 -14.54
CA MET A 129 9.45 -12.86 -14.82
C MET A 129 9.94 -12.93 -16.27
N ASP A 130 9.94 -14.11 -16.89
CA ASP A 130 10.36 -14.31 -18.28
C ASP A 130 9.40 -13.67 -19.29
N THR A 131 8.15 -13.47 -18.89
CA THR A 131 7.11 -12.89 -19.75
C THR A 131 6.73 -11.47 -19.35
N LEU A 132 7.54 -10.82 -18.50
CA LEU A 132 7.27 -9.48 -17.99
C LEU A 132 7.23 -8.45 -19.14
N PRO A 133 6.11 -7.75 -19.36
CA PRO A 133 6.03 -6.73 -20.38
C PRO A 133 6.78 -5.45 -19.98
N GLU A 134 7.31 -4.74 -20.97
CA GLU A 134 8.00 -3.46 -20.78
C GLU A 134 7.01 -2.29 -20.64
N VAL A 135 6.21 -2.33 -19.60
CA VAL A 135 5.25 -1.26 -19.28
C VAL A 135 5.37 -0.88 -17.80
N PRO A 136 5.13 0.39 -17.44
CA PRO A 136 5.19 0.79 -16.03
C PRO A 136 4.03 0.22 -15.23
N GLY A 137 4.20 0.16 -13.90
CA GLY A 137 3.11 -0.17 -12.96
C GLY A 137 2.73 -1.64 -12.90
N ILE A 138 3.63 -2.53 -13.27
CA ILE A 138 3.45 -3.98 -13.08
C ILE A 138 3.73 -4.34 -11.62
N ALA A 139 2.78 -4.98 -10.96
CA ALA A 139 3.00 -5.50 -9.61
C ALA A 139 3.78 -6.82 -9.68
N LEU A 140 4.94 -6.86 -9.03
CA LEU A 140 5.83 -8.01 -8.97
C LEU A 140 5.62 -8.74 -7.64
N ARG A 141 5.06 -9.95 -7.70
CA ARG A 141 4.85 -10.77 -6.50
C ARG A 141 6.06 -11.67 -6.24
N PHE A 142 6.63 -11.55 -5.05
CA PHE A 142 7.53 -12.52 -4.42
C PHE A 142 6.78 -13.23 -3.30
N ASP A 143 7.30 -14.33 -2.76
CA ASP A 143 6.62 -14.99 -1.65
C ASP A 143 6.52 -14.06 -0.42
N GLY A 144 5.29 -13.74 -0.05
CA GLY A 144 5.00 -12.81 1.06
C GLY A 144 5.32 -11.34 0.80
N HIS A 145 5.66 -10.94 -0.43
CA HIS A 145 6.04 -9.57 -0.77
C HIS A 145 5.55 -9.17 -2.16
N VAL A 146 5.32 -7.87 -2.35
CA VAL A 146 5.00 -7.28 -3.66
C VAL A 146 5.78 -5.98 -3.86
N GLY A 147 6.24 -5.77 -5.09
CA GLY A 147 6.84 -4.51 -5.55
C GLY A 147 6.12 -4.00 -6.81
N VAL A 148 6.48 -2.80 -7.22
CA VAL A 148 5.97 -2.13 -8.44
C VAL A 148 7.13 -1.56 -9.22
#